data_638b12676ab39bfd7117d7a4b10a44fc
#
_entry.id   638b12676ab39bfd7117d7a4b10a44fc
#
_cell.length_a   1.000
_cell.length_b   1.000
_cell.length_c   1.000
_cell.angle_alpha   90.00
_cell.angle_beta   90.00
_cell.angle_gamma   90.00
#
_symmetry.space_group_name_H-M   'P 1'
#
loop_
_entity.id
_entity.type
_entity.pdbx_description
1 polymer ?
#
loop_
_entity_poly.entity_id
_entity_poly.type
_entity_poly.pdbx_seq_one_letter_code
_entity_poly.pdbx_strand_id
1 'polypeptide(L)'
;MEKRDRRLGIRVGGLGKLIGVGCFIALGCSFAVARRPESRADKPGIIVRTHNYAGVKGDTLDRAEKETARIFREAGIDTAWVVCPVTSAELAQYPACLQPADIPRFDINILPRFMATQLSQPDTTLGFTSLTREGQRASDASIFLDRIKEEVERTHGSLTGILGDAMAHELGHILLRTSGHSVEGIMRAKWTPEDFRLASRGQLLFTPQQADLMRSEVRERAQAQIAAEPTAASLSK
;
A
#
# COMPACT_ATOMS: atom_id res chain seq x y z
N MET A 1 41.66 -50.87 26.25
CA MET A 1 42.44 -50.51 27.46
C MET A 1 41.61 -49.39 28.12
N GLU A 2 40.68 -49.72 28.97
CA GLU A 2 40.73 -50.08 30.39
C GLU A 2 41.48 -49.01 31.20
N LYS A 3 40.82 -48.33 32.17
CA LYS A 3 40.35 -48.61 33.51
C LYS A 3 39.59 -47.39 34.04
N ARG A 4 38.42 -47.50 34.64
CA ARG A 4 38.07 -47.80 36.05
C ARG A 4 38.99 -47.08 37.04
N ASP A 5 38.49 -46.35 38.03
CA ASP A 5 37.71 -46.80 39.20
C ASP A 5 37.31 -45.60 40.12
N ARG A 6 36.15 -45.70 40.75
CA ARG A 6 35.73 -45.79 42.15
C ARG A 6 35.85 -44.54 43.07
N ARG A 7 34.68 -44.12 43.47
CA ARG A 7 34.03 -44.24 44.84
C ARG A 7 34.76 -43.63 46.04
N LEU A 8 34.01 -42.86 46.77
CA LEU A 8 33.55 -42.93 48.18
C LEU A 8 33.24 -41.49 48.60
N GLY A 9 32.16 -41.07 49.05
CA GLY A 9 31.28 -41.48 50.12
C GLY A 9 31.73 -40.91 51.46
N ILE A 10 31.01 -39.92 52.04
CA ILE A 10 30.79 -39.77 53.51
C ILE A 10 29.66 -38.76 53.75
N ARG A 11 28.71 -39.17 54.55
CA ARG A 11 27.65 -38.40 55.24
C ARG A 11 28.24 -37.58 56.39
N VAL A 12 27.54 -36.51 56.78
CA VAL A 12 27.08 -36.07 58.12
C VAL A 12 26.49 -34.66 57.92
N GLY A 13 25.23 -34.31 58.11
CA GLY A 13 24.49 -34.21 59.34
C GLY A 13 24.63 -32.77 59.93
N GLY A 14 23.59 -31.93 59.76
CA GLY A 14 23.57 -30.61 60.42
C GLY A 14 22.21 -29.90 60.20
N LEU A 15 21.46 -29.96 61.24
CA LEU A 15 20.16 -29.36 61.53
C LEU A 15 20.19 -27.83 61.46
N GLY A 16 19.15 -27.20 60.86
CA GLY A 16 18.69 -25.90 61.32
C GLY A 16 18.70 -24.71 60.36
N LYS A 17 17.59 -24.38 59.88
CA LYS A 17 16.81 -23.14 60.01
C LYS A 17 15.92 -22.91 58.80
N LEU A 18 14.63 -22.97 59.05
CA LEU A 18 13.56 -22.47 58.22
C LEU A 18 13.75 -20.97 57.97
N ILE A 19 14.04 -20.58 56.74
CA ILE A 19 13.83 -19.21 56.25
C ILE A 19 12.86 -19.33 55.13
N GLY A 20 11.65 -18.83 55.35
CA GLY A 20 10.60 -18.78 54.33
C GLY A 20 11.02 -17.88 53.16
N VAL A 21 11.20 -18.48 51.99
CA VAL A 21 11.30 -17.76 50.74
C VAL A 21 9.89 -17.55 50.25
N GLY A 22 9.40 -16.32 50.47
CA GLY A 22 8.14 -15.86 49.87
C GLY A 22 8.29 -15.82 48.35
N CYS A 23 7.58 -16.77 47.71
CA CYS A 23 7.45 -16.77 46.27
C CYS A 23 6.53 -15.62 45.88
N PHE A 24 7.10 -14.46 45.54
CA PHE A 24 6.37 -13.39 44.87
C PHE A 24 6.10 -13.83 43.44
N ILE A 25 4.92 -14.41 43.19
CA ILE A 25 4.37 -14.58 41.86
C ILE A 25 3.94 -13.20 41.42
N ALA A 26 4.81 -12.52 40.66
CA ALA A 26 4.44 -11.34 39.91
C ALA A 26 3.49 -11.76 38.80
N LEU A 27 2.18 -11.64 39.05
CA LEU A 27 1.17 -11.68 37.98
C LEU A 27 1.43 -10.48 37.07
N GLY A 28 2.18 -10.68 36.01
CA GLY A 28 2.29 -9.77 34.90
C GLY A 28 0.95 -9.70 34.19
N CYS A 29 0.09 -8.74 34.54
CA CYS A 29 -1.05 -8.37 33.74
C CYS A 29 -0.53 -7.79 32.42
N SER A 30 -0.38 -8.63 31.40
CA SER A 30 -0.27 -8.19 30.02
C SER A 30 -1.60 -7.53 29.66
N PHE A 31 -1.65 -6.20 29.72
CA PHE A 31 -2.73 -5.43 29.12
C PHE A 31 -2.63 -5.61 27.62
N ALA A 32 -3.33 -6.59 27.07
CA ALA A 32 -3.65 -6.62 25.67
C ALA A 32 -4.50 -5.36 25.40
N VAL A 33 -3.87 -4.35 24.83
CA VAL A 33 -4.60 -3.18 24.29
C VAL A 33 -5.46 -3.72 23.16
N ALA A 34 -6.71 -4.03 23.47
CA ALA A 34 -7.70 -4.37 22.46
C ALA A 34 -7.80 -3.16 21.51
N ARG A 35 -7.27 -3.30 20.29
CA ARG A 35 -7.50 -2.32 19.22
C ARG A 35 -9.01 -2.21 19.05
N ARG A 36 -9.54 -1.04 19.35
CA ARG A 36 -10.93 -0.70 19.10
C ARG A 36 -11.18 -0.95 17.61
N PRO A 37 -12.23 -1.69 17.20
CA PRO A 37 -12.54 -1.82 15.78
C PRO A 37 -12.75 -0.41 15.22
N GLU A 38 -11.96 -0.02 14.21
CA GLU A 38 -12.12 1.27 13.53
C GLU A 38 -13.56 1.35 12.99
N SER A 39 -14.28 2.37 13.43
CA SER A 39 -15.59 2.70 12.88
C SER A 39 -15.43 2.99 11.38
N ARG A 40 -16.43 2.63 10.59
CA ARG A 40 -16.44 2.92 9.14
C ARG A 40 -16.26 4.42 8.84
N ALA A 41 -16.60 5.28 9.80
CA ALA A 41 -16.40 6.73 9.75
C ALA A 41 -14.92 7.16 9.92
N ASP A 42 -14.04 6.28 10.44
CA ASP A 42 -12.64 6.60 10.74
C ASP A 42 -11.65 6.08 9.70
N LYS A 43 -12.14 5.42 8.64
CA LYS A 43 -11.24 4.92 7.57
C LYS A 43 -10.73 6.07 6.73
N PRO A 44 -9.39 6.18 6.55
CA PRO A 44 -8.83 7.16 5.65
C PRO A 44 -9.25 6.86 4.21
N GLY A 45 -9.56 7.92 3.45
CA GLY A 45 -9.99 7.81 2.06
C GLY A 45 -9.08 8.58 1.12
N ILE A 46 -9.04 8.15 -0.15
CA ILE A 46 -8.34 8.83 -1.22
C ILE A 46 -9.24 8.96 -2.46
N ILE A 47 -9.01 10.00 -3.27
CA ILE A 47 -9.58 10.11 -4.61
C ILE A 47 -8.49 9.76 -5.61
N VAL A 48 -8.81 8.88 -6.57
CA VAL A 48 -7.94 8.53 -7.68
C VAL A 48 -8.58 9.01 -8.97
N ARG A 49 -7.88 9.89 -9.69
CA ARG A 49 -8.27 10.33 -11.02
C ARG A 49 -7.53 9.50 -12.06
N THR A 50 -8.26 8.90 -13.00
CA THR A 50 -7.67 8.07 -14.06
C THR A 50 -7.68 8.84 -15.38
N HIS A 51 -6.51 9.00 -15.98
CA HIS A 51 -6.30 9.58 -17.31
C HIS A 51 -5.95 8.46 -18.30
N ASN A 52 -6.91 8.08 -19.13
CA ASN A 52 -6.80 6.91 -20.01
C ASN A 52 -6.26 7.27 -21.39
N TYR A 53 -4.97 7.62 -21.49
CA TYR A 53 -4.30 7.93 -22.77
C TYR A 53 -4.20 6.72 -23.70
N ALA A 54 -4.24 5.51 -23.16
CA ALA A 54 -4.07 4.28 -23.92
C ALA A 54 -5.39 3.71 -24.50
N GLY A 55 -6.53 4.35 -24.24
CA GLY A 55 -7.83 3.94 -24.80
C GLY A 55 -8.29 2.57 -24.26
N VAL A 56 -8.02 2.25 -23.02
CA VAL A 56 -8.58 1.05 -22.36
C VAL A 56 -10.10 1.13 -22.40
N LYS A 57 -10.77 0.04 -22.79
CA LYS A 57 -12.24 -0.02 -22.81
C LYS A 57 -12.82 0.24 -21.44
N GLY A 58 -13.92 0.99 -21.37
CA GLY A 58 -14.52 1.44 -20.11
C GLY A 58 -14.82 0.32 -19.12
N ASP A 59 -15.38 -0.80 -19.60
CA ASP A 59 -15.67 -1.97 -18.76
C ASP A 59 -14.41 -2.68 -18.21
N THR A 60 -13.31 -2.63 -18.96
CA THR A 60 -12.01 -3.16 -18.54
C THR A 60 -11.39 -2.24 -17.50
N LEU A 61 -11.45 -0.93 -17.73
CA LEU A 61 -10.94 0.07 -16.79
C LEU A 61 -11.71 0.01 -15.46
N ASP A 62 -13.03 0.03 -15.50
CA ASP A 62 -13.88 -0.06 -14.30
C ASP A 62 -13.58 -1.32 -13.46
N ARG A 63 -13.33 -2.47 -14.10
CA ARG A 63 -12.93 -3.69 -13.38
C ARG A 63 -11.53 -3.57 -12.77
N ALA A 64 -10.58 -2.94 -13.46
CA ALA A 64 -9.24 -2.71 -12.92
C ALA A 64 -9.27 -1.75 -11.72
N GLU A 65 -10.04 -0.66 -11.81
CA GLU A 65 -10.27 0.27 -10.70
C GLU A 65 -10.92 -0.42 -9.50
N LYS A 66 -11.89 -1.30 -9.72
CA LYS A 66 -12.52 -2.11 -8.66
C LYS A 66 -11.53 -3.06 -8.00
N GLU A 67 -10.62 -3.67 -8.77
CA GLU A 67 -9.57 -4.52 -8.19
C GLU A 67 -8.60 -3.70 -7.34
N THR A 68 -8.12 -2.56 -7.85
CA THR A 68 -7.30 -1.63 -7.06
C THR A 68 -8.02 -1.20 -5.77
N ALA A 69 -9.29 -0.82 -5.88
CA ALA A 69 -10.13 -0.44 -4.73
C ALA A 69 -10.27 -1.58 -3.70
N ARG A 70 -10.36 -2.82 -4.17
CA ARG A 70 -10.38 -3.99 -3.29
C ARG A 70 -9.08 -4.13 -2.51
N ILE A 71 -7.92 -4.01 -3.18
CA ILE A 71 -6.59 -4.11 -2.56
C ILE A 71 -6.41 -3.01 -1.49
N PHE A 72 -6.80 -1.78 -1.79
CA PHE A 72 -6.74 -0.67 -0.84
C PHE A 72 -7.69 -0.85 0.35
N ARG A 73 -8.87 -1.42 0.13
CA ARG A 73 -9.84 -1.73 1.19
C ARG A 73 -9.28 -2.77 2.17
N GLU A 74 -8.54 -3.78 1.67
CA GLU A 74 -7.82 -4.74 2.52
C GLU A 74 -6.72 -4.04 3.35
N ALA A 75 -6.12 -2.99 2.80
CA ALA A 75 -5.18 -2.12 3.54
C ALA A 75 -5.87 -1.13 4.49
N GLY A 76 -7.22 -1.11 4.55
CA GLY A 76 -7.99 -0.21 5.41
C GLY A 76 -8.10 1.22 4.87
N ILE A 77 -7.99 1.41 3.56
CA ILE A 77 -8.12 2.71 2.86
C ILE A 77 -9.28 2.63 1.88
N ASP A 78 -10.23 3.55 1.97
CA ASP A 78 -11.32 3.68 1.00
C ASP A 78 -10.85 4.50 -0.21
N THR A 79 -11.32 4.14 -1.41
CA THR A 79 -10.97 4.83 -2.65
C THR A 79 -12.21 5.29 -3.40
N ALA A 80 -12.19 6.53 -3.90
CA ALA A 80 -13.17 7.05 -4.86
C ALA A 80 -12.47 7.27 -6.21
N TRP A 81 -13.13 6.87 -7.31
CA TRP A 81 -12.55 6.89 -8.65
C TRP A 81 -13.25 7.91 -9.54
N VAL A 82 -12.47 8.66 -10.32
CA VAL A 82 -12.96 9.64 -11.28
C VAL A 82 -12.18 9.48 -12.59
N VAL A 83 -12.85 9.07 -13.66
CA VAL A 83 -12.24 9.04 -14.99
C VAL A 83 -12.23 10.46 -15.55
N CYS A 84 -11.04 10.97 -15.80
CA CYS A 84 -10.83 12.32 -16.27
C CYS A 84 -10.42 12.34 -17.76
N PRO A 85 -10.80 13.40 -18.50
CA PRO A 85 -10.40 13.55 -19.89
C PRO A 85 -8.88 13.73 -20.00
N VAL A 86 -8.34 13.35 -21.14
CA VAL A 86 -6.89 13.43 -21.42
C VAL A 86 -6.48 14.75 -22.07
N THR A 87 -7.44 15.57 -22.49
CA THR A 87 -7.20 16.91 -23.09
C THR A 87 -7.70 18.01 -22.18
N SER A 88 -6.97 19.11 -22.12
CA SER A 88 -7.37 20.30 -21.37
C SER A 88 -8.66 20.93 -21.89
N ALA A 89 -8.94 20.82 -23.21
CA ALA A 89 -10.14 21.34 -23.83
C ALA A 89 -11.42 20.65 -23.31
N GLU A 90 -11.34 19.35 -23.00
CA GLU A 90 -12.47 18.60 -22.46
C GLU A 90 -12.62 18.77 -20.95
N LEU A 91 -11.55 19.13 -20.26
CA LEU A 91 -11.49 19.15 -18.80
C LEU A 91 -12.58 20.05 -18.17
N ALA A 92 -12.92 21.16 -18.82
CA ALA A 92 -13.97 22.09 -18.37
C ALA A 92 -15.37 21.42 -18.30
N GLN A 93 -15.58 20.34 -19.07
CA GLN A 93 -16.84 19.58 -19.09
C GLN A 93 -16.91 18.51 -17.97
N TYR A 94 -15.81 18.35 -17.23
CA TYR A 94 -15.69 17.34 -16.18
C TYR A 94 -15.40 18.00 -14.80
N PRO A 95 -16.40 18.64 -14.18
CA PRO A 95 -16.18 19.39 -12.94
C PRO A 95 -15.63 18.53 -11.82
N ALA A 96 -15.98 17.25 -11.75
CA ALA A 96 -15.45 16.31 -10.74
C ALA A 96 -13.91 16.18 -10.79
N CYS A 97 -13.29 16.41 -11.97
CA CYS A 97 -11.83 16.38 -12.12
C CYS A 97 -11.16 17.68 -11.63
N LEU A 98 -11.92 18.77 -11.52
CA LEU A 98 -11.42 20.09 -11.14
C LEU A 98 -11.74 20.47 -9.68
N GLN A 99 -12.78 19.87 -9.10
CA GLN A 99 -13.24 20.25 -7.77
C GLN A 99 -12.15 20.03 -6.71
N PRO A 100 -11.96 20.98 -5.79
CA PRO A 100 -11.21 20.76 -4.57
C PRO A 100 -11.79 19.54 -3.82
N ALA A 101 -10.96 18.85 -3.05
CA ALA A 101 -11.40 17.73 -2.25
C ALA A 101 -10.75 17.80 -0.87
N ASP A 102 -11.51 17.47 0.16
CA ASP A 102 -11.06 17.46 1.54
C ASP A 102 -10.16 16.25 1.85
N ILE A 103 -10.06 15.32 0.91
CA ILE A 103 -9.26 14.10 1.04
C ILE A 103 -8.16 14.05 -0.04
N PRO A 104 -7.03 13.35 0.23
CA PRO A 104 -5.90 13.28 -0.68
C PRO A 104 -6.28 12.76 -2.06
N ARG A 105 -5.71 13.38 -3.10
CA ARG A 105 -5.97 13.08 -4.50
C ARG A 105 -4.72 12.64 -5.21
N PHE A 106 -4.87 11.63 -6.06
CA PHE A 106 -3.79 11.04 -6.85
C PHE A 106 -4.23 10.88 -8.29
N ASP A 107 -3.27 10.95 -9.22
CA ASP A 107 -3.50 10.76 -10.63
C ASP A 107 -2.85 9.46 -11.11
N ILE A 108 -3.59 8.67 -11.89
CA ILE A 108 -3.06 7.53 -12.63
C ILE A 108 -3.18 7.82 -14.13
N ASN A 109 -2.04 7.78 -14.80
CA ASN A 109 -1.92 7.96 -16.24
C ASN A 109 -1.73 6.59 -16.91
N ILE A 110 -2.70 6.08 -17.65
CA ILE A 110 -2.54 4.84 -18.42
C ILE A 110 -2.02 5.21 -19.80
N LEU A 111 -0.77 4.84 -20.07
CA LEU A 111 0.00 5.31 -21.22
C LEU A 111 0.09 4.26 -22.32
N PRO A 112 -0.07 4.66 -23.60
CA PRO A 112 0.24 3.81 -24.74
C PRO A 112 1.76 3.71 -24.95
N ARG A 113 2.22 2.73 -25.74
CA ARG A 113 3.65 2.43 -26.00
C ARG A 113 4.46 3.67 -26.38
N PHE A 114 3.96 4.48 -27.30
CA PHE A 114 4.72 5.64 -27.81
C PHE A 114 5.00 6.69 -26.71
N MET A 115 4.14 6.84 -25.72
CA MET A 115 4.38 7.70 -24.56
C MET A 115 5.33 7.03 -23.55
N ALA A 116 5.16 5.73 -23.34
CA ALA A 116 6.00 4.95 -22.43
C ALA A 116 7.48 4.97 -22.85
N THR A 117 7.78 4.89 -24.15
CA THR A 117 9.14 4.93 -24.69
C THR A 117 9.88 6.24 -24.41
N GLN A 118 9.15 7.36 -24.27
CA GLN A 118 9.74 8.67 -23.97
C GLN A 118 10.20 8.81 -22.52
N LEU A 119 9.72 7.94 -21.61
CA LEU A 119 10.04 8.01 -20.18
C LEU A 119 11.32 7.25 -19.80
N SER A 120 12.04 6.67 -20.76
CA SER A 120 13.32 5.97 -20.56
C SER A 120 13.28 4.92 -19.43
N GLN A 121 12.13 4.28 -19.21
CA GLN A 121 11.96 3.22 -18.21
C GLN A 121 12.30 1.85 -18.79
N PRO A 122 12.91 0.92 -18.00
CA PRO A 122 13.17 -0.45 -18.44
C PRO A 122 11.92 -1.13 -19.01
N ASP A 123 12.07 -1.95 -20.05
CA ASP A 123 10.93 -2.60 -20.71
C ASP A 123 10.16 -3.58 -19.79
N THR A 124 10.79 -4.04 -18.73
CA THR A 124 10.16 -4.91 -17.72
C THR A 124 9.33 -4.18 -16.69
N THR A 125 9.31 -2.84 -16.70
CA THR A 125 8.60 -2.02 -15.72
C THR A 125 7.15 -1.85 -16.16
N LEU A 126 6.18 -2.29 -15.34
CA LEU A 126 4.74 -2.21 -15.65
C LEU A 126 4.16 -0.82 -15.39
N GLY A 127 4.74 -0.08 -14.47
CA GLY A 127 4.36 1.28 -14.12
C GLY A 127 5.54 2.07 -13.59
N PHE A 128 5.32 3.34 -13.28
CA PHE A 128 6.35 4.23 -12.80
C PHE A 128 5.76 5.37 -11.97
N THR A 129 6.33 5.59 -10.79
CA THR A 129 6.02 6.72 -9.91
C THR A 129 7.25 7.60 -9.76
N SER A 130 7.13 8.88 -10.10
CA SER A 130 8.21 9.86 -9.91
C SER A 130 8.19 10.40 -8.49
N LEU A 131 9.10 9.94 -7.65
CA LEU A 131 9.32 10.51 -6.32
C LEU A 131 10.39 11.59 -6.42
N THR A 132 10.04 12.83 -6.12
CA THR A 132 11.01 13.92 -6.13
C THR A 132 11.96 13.84 -4.94
N ARG A 133 13.26 14.21 -5.15
CA ARG A 133 14.31 14.17 -4.10
C ARG A 133 14.08 15.17 -2.97
N GLU A 134 13.26 16.19 -3.16
CA GLU A 134 13.09 17.33 -2.25
C GLU A 134 11.95 17.17 -1.24
N GLY A 135 11.50 15.94 -0.99
CA GLY A 135 10.42 15.69 -0.02
C GLY A 135 9.04 16.16 -0.47
N GLN A 136 8.90 16.65 -1.71
CA GLN A 136 7.59 16.89 -2.30
C GLN A 136 6.86 15.55 -2.45
N ARG A 137 5.64 15.53 -1.97
CA ARG A 137 4.81 14.34 -2.02
C ARG A 137 4.38 14.10 -3.46
N ALA A 138 4.84 12.99 -4.07
CA ALA A 138 4.31 12.56 -5.36
C ALA A 138 2.79 12.48 -5.31
N SER A 139 2.15 12.77 -6.43
CA SER A 139 0.69 12.70 -6.58
C SER A 139 0.26 11.94 -7.81
N ASP A 140 1.20 11.53 -8.67
CA ASP A 140 0.91 10.89 -9.94
C ASP A 140 1.76 9.64 -10.19
N ALA A 141 1.17 8.71 -10.90
CA ALA A 141 1.77 7.48 -11.36
C ALA A 141 1.42 7.20 -12.82
N SER A 142 2.29 6.51 -13.53
CA SER A 142 2.09 6.10 -14.92
C SER A 142 2.06 4.59 -15.03
N ILE A 143 1.14 4.04 -15.82
CA ILE A 143 0.99 2.61 -16.10
C ILE A 143 1.20 2.38 -17.60
N PHE A 144 2.01 1.40 -17.96
CA PHE A 144 2.37 1.08 -19.34
C PHE A 144 1.49 -0.04 -19.88
N LEU A 145 0.37 0.30 -20.54
CA LEU A 145 -0.65 -0.67 -20.96
C LEU A 145 -0.10 -1.82 -21.82
N ASP A 146 0.80 -1.50 -22.76
CA ASP A 146 1.31 -2.55 -23.66
C ASP A 146 2.18 -3.57 -22.93
N ARG A 147 2.95 -3.14 -21.91
CA ARG A 147 3.72 -4.02 -21.04
C ARG A 147 2.81 -4.87 -20.15
N ILE A 148 1.67 -4.31 -19.69
CA ILE A 148 0.63 -5.08 -19.00
C ILE A 148 0.08 -6.18 -19.91
N LYS A 149 -0.21 -5.86 -21.20
CA LYS A 149 -0.69 -6.88 -22.17
C LYS A 149 0.34 -7.97 -22.43
N GLU A 150 1.61 -7.62 -22.61
CA GLU A 150 2.71 -8.58 -22.75
C GLU A 150 2.80 -9.51 -21.52
N GLU A 151 2.60 -8.97 -20.33
CA GLU A 151 2.59 -9.75 -19.09
C GLU A 151 1.35 -10.68 -19.01
N VAL A 152 0.18 -10.22 -19.45
CA VAL A 152 -1.04 -11.04 -19.58
C VAL A 152 -0.78 -12.24 -20.51
N GLU A 153 -0.19 -12.02 -21.69
CA GLU A 153 0.14 -13.07 -22.64
C GLU A 153 1.13 -14.08 -22.05
N ARG A 154 2.17 -13.58 -21.37
CA ARG A 154 3.21 -14.41 -20.74
C ARG A 154 2.69 -15.28 -19.60
N THR A 155 1.74 -14.76 -18.82
CA THR A 155 1.24 -15.42 -17.60
C THR A 155 -0.12 -16.11 -17.80
N HIS A 156 -0.78 -15.89 -18.94
CA HIS A 156 -2.18 -16.25 -19.18
C HIS A 156 -3.12 -15.65 -18.10
N GLY A 157 -2.75 -14.48 -17.59
CA GLY A 157 -3.47 -13.77 -16.55
C GLY A 157 -4.67 -12.96 -17.07
N SER A 158 -5.33 -12.27 -16.15
CA SER A 158 -6.42 -11.34 -16.47
C SER A 158 -5.88 -9.94 -16.72
N LEU A 159 -6.23 -9.32 -17.85
CA LEU A 159 -5.87 -7.94 -18.12
C LEU A 159 -6.37 -6.98 -17.00
N THR A 160 -7.60 -7.16 -16.56
CA THR A 160 -8.19 -6.33 -15.50
C THR A 160 -7.51 -6.53 -14.15
N GLY A 161 -7.11 -7.78 -13.84
CA GLY A 161 -6.40 -8.10 -12.60
C GLY A 161 -5.00 -7.48 -12.60
N ILE A 162 -4.16 -7.81 -13.60
CA ILE A 162 -2.78 -7.31 -13.67
C ILE A 162 -2.74 -5.77 -13.77
N LEU A 163 -3.67 -5.15 -14.51
CA LEU A 163 -3.78 -3.70 -14.57
C LEU A 163 -4.12 -3.12 -13.19
N GLY A 164 -5.11 -3.68 -12.49
CA GLY A 164 -5.49 -3.23 -11.16
C GLY A 164 -4.39 -3.42 -10.11
N ASP A 165 -3.69 -4.56 -10.16
CA ASP A 165 -2.54 -4.82 -9.28
C ASP A 165 -1.39 -3.83 -9.54
N ALA A 166 -1.10 -3.51 -10.82
CA ALA A 166 -0.08 -2.53 -11.17
C ALA A 166 -0.45 -1.11 -10.71
N MET A 167 -1.72 -0.73 -10.87
CA MET A 167 -2.23 0.56 -10.35
C MET A 167 -2.09 0.63 -8.83
N ALA A 168 -2.40 -0.46 -8.11
CA ALA A 168 -2.24 -0.51 -6.66
C ALA A 168 -0.75 -0.43 -6.25
N HIS A 169 0.14 -1.10 -6.98
CA HIS A 169 1.59 -1.06 -6.75
C HIS A 169 2.12 0.38 -6.87
N GLU A 170 1.79 1.09 -7.94
CA GLU A 170 2.28 2.46 -8.18
C GLU A 170 1.71 3.46 -7.17
N LEU A 171 0.42 3.37 -6.83
CA LEU A 171 -0.15 4.15 -5.71
C LEU A 171 0.51 3.79 -4.37
N GLY A 172 0.92 2.54 -4.21
CA GLY A 172 1.69 2.08 -3.06
C GLY A 172 3.02 2.83 -2.90
N HIS A 173 3.78 3.04 -4.00
CA HIS A 173 4.99 3.85 -3.99
C HIS A 173 4.73 5.28 -3.50
N ILE A 174 3.63 5.89 -3.96
CA ILE A 174 3.25 7.26 -3.53
C ILE A 174 2.99 7.30 -2.03
N LEU A 175 2.17 6.36 -1.52
CA LEU A 175 1.73 6.37 -0.13
C LEU A 175 2.80 5.87 0.85
N LEU A 176 3.69 4.99 0.41
CA LEU A 176 4.85 4.56 1.19
C LEU A 176 6.02 5.55 1.10
N ARG A 177 5.95 6.55 0.21
CA ARG A 177 7.00 7.56 -0.03
C ARG A 177 8.36 6.91 -0.32
N THR A 178 8.37 5.83 -1.08
CA THR A 178 9.58 5.06 -1.37
C THR A 178 9.61 4.56 -2.80
N SER A 179 10.78 4.59 -3.42
CA SER A 179 11.07 3.88 -4.67
C SER A 179 11.55 2.44 -4.40
N GLY A 180 11.72 2.07 -3.13
CA GLY A 180 12.13 0.73 -2.73
C GLY A 180 11.00 -0.28 -2.86
N HIS A 181 11.39 -1.55 -3.00
CA HIS A 181 10.47 -2.68 -3.12
C HIS A 181 10.60 -3.62 -1.93
N SER A 182 9.58 -4.45 -1.71
CA SER A 182 9.60 -5.48 -0.67
C SER A 182 9.98 -6.85 -1.25
N VAL A 183 10.30 -7.78 -0.36
CA VAL A 183 10.60 -9.17 -0.72
C VAL A 183 9.33 -10.00 -0.94
N GLU A 184 8.16 -9.47 -0.54
CA GLU A 184 6.86 -10.15 -0.60
C GLU A 184 5.72 -9.17 -0.87
N GLY A 185 4.55 -9.69 -1.22
CA GLY A 185 3.33 -8.94 -1.46
C GLY A 185 3.37 -8.11 -2.74
N ILE A 186 2.39 -7.22 -2.87
CA ILE A 186 2.17 -6.44 -4.09
C ILE A 186 3.34 -5.50 -4.41
N MET A 187 4.08 -5.03 -3.39
CA MET A 187 5.24 -4.14 -3.54
C MET A 187 6.53 -4.87 -3.91
N ARG A 188 6.49 -6.11 -4.39
CA ARG A 188 7.66 -6.82 -4.94
C ARG A 188 8.08 -6.21 -6.28
N ALA A 189 9.39 -6.00 -6.48
CA ALA A 189 9.94 -5.41 -7.72
C ALA A 189 9.63 -6.20 -9.00
N LYS A 190 9.62 -7.53 -8.88
CA LYS A 190 9.25 -8.46 -9.97
C LYS A 190 8.34 -9.51 -9.40
N TRP A 191 7.13 -9.57 -9.91
CA TRP A 191 6.18 -10.60 -9.52
C TRP A 191 6.59 -11.96 -10.09
N THR A 192 6.58 -12.94 -9.22
CA THR A 192 6.88 -14.34 -9.55
C THR A 192 5.62 -15.05 -10.05
N PRO A 193 5.71 -16.26 -10.62
CA PRO A 193 4.52 -17.06 -10.94
C PRO A 193 3.61 -17.31 -9.73
N GLU A 194 4.15 -17.35 -8.50
CA GLU A 194 3.35 -17.44 -7.28
C GLU A 194 2.57 -16.15 -7.03
N ASP A 195 3.21 -14.98 -7.21
CA ASP A 195 2.54 -13.68 -7.03
C ASP A 195 1.36 -13.56 -8.01
N PHE A 196 1.49 -14.01 -9.27
CA PHE A 196 0.38 -14.05 -10.24
C PHE A 196 -0.73 -15.03 -9.82
N ARG A 197 -0.39 -16.15 -9.17
CA ARG A 197 -1.40 -17.06 -8.59
C ARG A 197 -2.13 -16.41 -7.40
N LEU A 198 -1.43 -15.66 -6.56
CA LEU A 198 -2.02 -14.89 -5.48
C LEU A 198 -2.91 -13.78 -6.03
N ALA A 199 -2.46 -13.04 -7.06
CA ALA A 199 -3.23 -12.02 -7.76
C ALA A 199 -4.56 -12.58 -8.31
N SER A 200 -4.51 -13.72 -9.00
CA SER A 200 -5.72 -14.36 -9.55
C SER A 200 -6.75 -14.79 -8.51
N ARG A 201 -6.32 -14.91 -7.24
CA ARG A 201 -7.18 -15.23 -6.08
C ARG A 201 -7.54 -13.99 -5.26
N GLY A 202 -7.11 -12.80 -5.68
CA GLY A 202 -7.25 -11.58 -4.91
C GLY A 202 -6.42 -11.55 -3.62
N GLN A 203 -5.31 -12.27 -3.56
CA GLN A 203 -4.47 -12.42 -2.38
C GLN A 203 -3.10 -11.71 -2.50
N LEU A 204 -2.82 -11.07 -3.64
CA LEU A 204 -1.64 -10.22 -3.79
C LEU A 204 -1.94 -8.85 -3.18
N LEU A 205 -1.48 -8.65 -1.94
CA LEU A 205 -1.86 -7.53 -1.08
C LEU A 205 -0.63 -6.80 -0.54
N PHE A 206 -0.84 -5.61 0.03
CA PHE A 206 0.14 -4.94 0.86
C PHE A 206 0.39 -5.73 2.15
N THR A 207 1.61 -5.69 2.68
CA THR A 207 1.88 -6.25 4.01
C THR A 207 1.17 -5.41 5.10
N PRO A 208 0.92 -5.98 6.29
CA PRO A 208 0.32 -5.21 7.39
C PRO A 208 1.10 -3.94 7.74
N GLN A 209 2.43 -4.00 7.71
CA GLN A 209 3.29 -2.83 7.97
C GLN A 209 3.13 -1.75 6.89
N GLN A 210 3.07 -2.15 5.61
CA GLN A 210 2.82 -1.23 4.50
C GLN A 210 1.44 -0.58 4.65
N ALA A 211 0.41 -1.36 4.98
CA ALA A 211 -0.94 -0.85 5.20
C ALA A 211 -0.99 0.17 6.35
N ASP A 212 -0.29 -0.07 7.47
CA ASP A 212 -0.20 0.87 8.59
C ASP A 212 0.44 2.20 8.17
N LEU A 213 1.57 2.15 7.45
CA LEU A 213 2.28 3.33 6.94
C LEU A 213 1.42 4.13 5.95
N MET A 214 0.77 3.44 5.02
CA MET A 214 -0.09 4.08 4.02
C MET A 214 -1.29 4.80 4.67
N ARG A 215 -1.94 4.18 5.68
CA ARG A 215 -3.03 4.83 6.42
C ARG A 215 -2.54 6.08 7.15
N SER A 216 -1.34 6.05 7.73
CA SER A 216 -0.73 7.22 8.37
C SER A 216 -0.52 8.34 7.35
N GLU A 217 0.09 8.04 6.20
CA GLU A 217 0.36 9.02 5.14
C GLU A 217 -0.94 9.65 4.61
N VAL A 218 -2.01 8.86 4.41
CA VAL A 218 -3.31 9.40 3.97
C VAL A 218 -3.87 10.38 4.99
N ARG A 219 -3.82 10.06 6.29
CA ARG A 219 -4.28 10.96 7.35
C ARG A 219 -3.44 12.24 7.43
N GLU A 220 -2.12 12.14 7.30
CA GLU A 220 -1.20 13.28 7.29
C GLU A 220 -1.47 14.22 6.11
N ARG A 221 -1.72 13.66 4.92
CA ARG A 221 -2.08 14.46 3.73
C ARG A 221 -3.41 15.16 3.90
N ALA A 222 -4.43 14.47 4.42
CA ALA A 222 -5.73 15.05 4.68
C ALA A 222 -5.62 16.22 5.68
N GLN A 223 -4.89 16.06 6.77
CA GLN A 223 -4.66 17.12 7.75
C GLN A 223 -3.92 18.32 7.15
N ALA A 224 -2.91 18.07 6.31
CA ALA A 224 -2.17 19.12 5.64
C ALA A 224 -3.04 19.92 4.65
N GLN A 225 -3.98 19.26 3.96
CA GLN A 225 -4.94 19.94 3.06
C GLN A 225 -5.89 20.84 3.85
N ILE A 226 -6.48 20.35 4.92
CA ILE A 226 -7.37 21.16 5.80
C ILE A 226 -6.61 22.36 6.38
N ALA A 227 -5.35 22.20 6.79
CA ALA A 227 -4.53 23.28 7.31
C ALA A 227 -4.12 24.31 6.25
N ALA A 228 -4.05 23.92 4.97
CA ALA A 228 -3.69 24.80 3.86
C ALA A 228 -4.86 25.61 3.30
N GLU A 229 -6.12 25.24 3.61
CA GLU A 229 -7.29 26.05 3.23
C GLU A 229 -7.33 27.33 4.09
N PRO A 230 -7.23 28.55 3.46
CA PRO A 230 -7.35 29.79 4.19
C PRO A 230 -8.74 29.83 4.82
N THR A 231 -8.79 30.00 6.12
CA THR A 231 -10.03 30.21 6.88
C THR A 231 -10.76 31.38 6.22
N ALA A 232 -11.85 31.12 5.50
CA ALA A 232 -12.66 32.13 4.78
C ALA A 232 -13.26 33.22 5.72
N ALA A 233 -12.95 33.17 7.01
CA ALA A 233 -13.41 34.10 8.04
C ALA A 233 -12.60 35.40 8.13
N SER A 234 -11.49 35.61 7.39
CA SER A 234 -10.66 36.81 7.52
C SER A 234 -10.84 37.85 6.39
N LEU A 235 -11.77 37.66 5.46
CA LEU A 235 -12.03 38.61 4.35
C LEU A 235 -13.30 39.45 4.51
N SER A 236 -13.88 39.51 5.71
CA SER A 236 -14.96 40.46 6.03
C SER A 236 -14.50 41.47 7.09
N LYS A 237 -13.63 42.41 6.69
CA LYS A 237 -13.47 43.72 7.35
C LYS A 237 -13.21 44.79 6.31
#